data_d34b1e55ad621ab3194861ef40541725
#
_entry.id   d34b1e55ad621ab3194861ef40541725
#
_cell.length_a   1.000
_cell.length_b   1.000
_cell.length_c   1.000
_cell.angle_alpha   90.00
_cell.angle_beta   90.00
_cell.angle_gamma   90.00
#
_symmetry.space_group_name_H-M   'P 1'
#
loop_
_entity.id
_entity.type
_entity.pdbx_description
1 polymer ?
#
loop_
_entity_poly.entity_id
_entity_poly.type
_entity_poly.pdbx_seq_one_letter_code
_entity_poly.pdbx_strand_id
1 'polypeptide(L)'
;MIKEINPSVEYLKAITGKFDLETVFNLTLEGKSISKLNAIPQCTSLIFLNLSNNKISSINGLNNLSQLVFLDLSFNNISSIDGLEVLLNLKHLKLHGNNINGPLSSKFKKLKRIEKITFQIMSFEDDKEKNTSNPICKTDNYRKNILEMFPSLKMLDGIPRDMEAFLIEDEEEDNSLNEKLDPKNFDFDFENKIKFEPNEIISDEDIQGIKKNIEEKYAEFQRGIEELKASLKEMK
;
A
#
# COMPACT_ATOMS: atom_id res chain seq x y z
N MET A 1 14.99 -22.28 -14.61
CA MET A 1 14.83 -20.86 -14.93
C MET A 1 13.34 -20.58 -15.07
N ILE A 2 12.77 -19.73 -14.23
CA ILE A 2 11.36 -19.32 -14.35
C ILE A 2 11.29 -18.40 -15.57
N LYS A 3 10.50 -18.77 -16.58
CA LYS A 3 10.35 -17.99 -17.79
C LYS A 3 9.63 -16.67 -17.46
N GLU A 4 10.21 -15.54 -17.87
CA GLU A 4 9.56 -14.24 -17.72
C GLU A 4 8.26 -14.21 -18.51
N ILE A 5 7.18 -13.78 -17.87
CA ILE A 5 5.87 -13.61 -18.49
C ILE A 5 5.68 -12.11 -18.75
N ASN A 6 5.54 -11.74 -20.00
CA ASN A 6 5.12 -10.39 -20.39
C ASN A 6 3.67 -10.49 -20.87
N PRO A 7 2.68 -9.98 -20.13
CA PRO A 7 1.27 -10.21 -20.39
C PRO A 7 0.87 -9.75 -21.81
N SER A 8 0.54 -10.69 -22.70
CA SER A 8 -0.06 -10.39 -23.99
C SER A 8 -1.58 -10.18 -23.85
N VAL A 9 -2.22 -9.67 -24.89
CA VAL A 9 -3.69 -9.53 -24.94
C VAL A 9 -4.36 -10.89 -24.76
N GLU A 10 -3.86 -11.92 -25.44
CA GLU A 10 -4.40 -13.30 -25.37
C GLU A 10 -4.26 -13.87 -23.96
N TYR A 11 -3.11 -13.65 -23.34
CA TYR A 11 -2.88 -14.07 -21.94
C TYR A 11 -3.87 -13.40 -21.00
N LEU A 12 -4.05 -12.08 -21.07
CA LEU A 12 -4.99 -11.35 -20.23
C LEU A 12 -6.44 -11.81 -20.46
N LYS A 13 -6.85 -12.00 -21.72
CA LYS A 13 -8.18 -12.55 -22.04
C LYS A 13 -8.39 -13.94 -21.45
N ALA A 14 -7.38 -14.80 -21.52
CA ALA A 14 -7.46 -16.16 -20.98
C ALA A 14 -7.63 -16.18 -19.46
N ILE A 15 -6.88 -15.35 -18.72
CA ILE A 15 -6.95 -15.35 -17.25
C ILE A 15 -8.14 -14.59 -16.68
N THR A 16 -8.62 -13.56 -17.39
CA THR A 16 -9.77 -12.75 -16.94
C THR A 16 -11.10 -13.31 -17.41
N GLY A 17 -11.10 -14.20 -18.39
CA GLY A 17 -12.31 -14.68 -19.05
C GLY A 17 -13.05 -13.57 -19.85
N LYS A 18 -12.42 -12.41 -20.06
CA LYS A 18 -13.02 -11.27 -20.75
C LYS A 18 -12.57 -11.22 -22.20
N PHE A 19 -13.52 -11.05 -23.11
CA PHE A 19 -13.21 -10.86 -24.52
C PHE A 19 -12.62 -9.48 -24.80
N ASP A 20 -13.12 -8.47 -24.09
CA ASP A 20 -12.69 -7.08 -24.16
C ASP A 20 -11.94 -6.67 -22.89
N LEU A 21 -10.68 -6.27 -23.04
CA LEU A 21 -9.85 -5.87 -21.91
C LEU A 21 -10.31 -4.58 -21.23
N GLU A 22 -11.02 -3.71 -21.96
CA GLU A 22 -11.58 -2.50 -21.40
C GLU A 22 -12.70 -2.77 -20.36
N THR A 23 -13.24 -3.99 -20.32
CA THR A 23 -14.25 -4.41 -19.34
C THR A 23 -13.67 -5.08 -18.10
N VAL A 24 -12.34 -5.08 -17.96
CA VAL A 24 -11.65 -5.66 -16.79
C VAL A 24 -11.56 -4.60 -15.70
N PHE A 25 -12.18 -4.86 -14.55
CA PHE A 25 -12.15 -3.96 -13.37
C PHE A 25 -11.13 -4.38 -12.33
N ASN A 26 -10.87 -5.69 -12.20
CA ASN A 26 -9.95 -6.26 -11.22
C ASN A 26 -8.94 -7.17 -11.92
N LEU A 27 -7.64 -7.01 -11.61
CA LEU A 27 -6.59 -7.83 -12.17
C LEU A 27 -5.52 -8.11 -11.12
N THR A 28 -5.29 -9.40 -10.86
CA THR A 28 -4.22 -9.88 -9.98
C THR A 28 -3.23 -10.71 -10.79
N LEU A 29 -1.98 -10.23 -10.80
CA LEU A 29 -0.85 -10.86 -11.50
C LEU A 29 0.34 -11.01 -10.56
N GLU A 30 0.08 -11.29 -9.30
CA GLU A 30 1.10 -11.49 -8.28
C GLU A 30 2.02 -12.68 -8.61
N GLY A 31 3.32 -12.52 -8.39
CA GLY A 31 4.30 -13.62 -8.47
C GLY A 31 4.49 -14.23 -9.87
N LYS A 32 4.12 -13.51 -10.94
CA LYS A 32 4.18 -14.05 -12.32
C LYS A 32 5.51 -13.78 -13.03
N SER A 33 6.53 -13.29 -12.33
CA SER A 33 7.84 -12.93 -12.93
C SER A 33 7.71 -11.92 -14.10
N ILE A 34 6.76 -10.99 -13.99
CA ILE A 34 6.51 -9.96 -15.00
C ILE A 34 7.61 -8.90 -14.91
N SER A 35 8.22 -8.55 -16.05
CA SER A 35 9.19 -7.44 -16.14
C SER A 35 8.65 -6.25 -16.92
N LYS A 36 7.66 -6.46 -17.81
CA LYS A 36 7.05 -5.43 -18.65
C LYS A 36 5.52 -5.52 -18.60
N LEU A 37 4.87 -4.37 -18.57
CA LEU A 37 3.41 -4.28 -18.44
C LEU A 37 2.65 -4.66 -19.70
N ASN A 38 3.24 -4.51 -20.88
CA ASN A 38 2.74 -4.89 -22.21
C ASN A 38 1.26 -4.54 -22.45
N ALA A 39 0.34 -5.52 -22.42
CA ALA A 39 -1.07 -5.29 -22.69
C ALA A 39 -1.89 -4.80 -21.49
N ILE A 40 -1.33 -4.76 -20.27
CA ILE A 40 -2.02 -4.28 -19.06
C ILE A 40 -2.60 -2.86 -19.25
N PRO A 41 -1.89 -1.90 -19.90
CA PRO A 41 -2.42 -0.57 -20.15
C PRO A 41 -3.71 -0.50 -21.00
N GLN A 42 -4.10 -1.60 -21.64
CA GLN A 42 -5.35 -1.69 -22.42
C GLN A 42 -6.58 -1.96 -21.51
N CYS A 43 -6.36 -2.37 -20.26
CA CYS A 43 -7.43 -2.57 -19.28
C CYS A 43 -7.84 -1.23 -18.66
N THR A 44 -8.37 -0.31 -19.45
CA THR A 44 -8.60 1.10 -19.07
C THR A 44 -9.64 1.30 -17.96
N SER A 45 -10.51 0.32 -17.73
CA SER A 45 -11.51 0.34 -16.64
C SER A 45 -11.02 -0.24 -15.32
N LEU A 46 -9.72 -0.59 -15.20
CA LEU A 46 -9.19 -1.16 -13.96
C LEU A 46 -9.39 -0.22 -12.76
N ILE A 47 -9.98 -0.79 -11.72
CA ILE A 47 -10.16 -0.17 -10.39
C ILE A 47 -9.14 -0.74 -9.41
N PHE A 48 -8.87 -2.05 -9.51
CA PHE A 48 -7.94 -2.79 -8.67
C PHE A 48 -6.88 -3.46 -9.53
N LEU A 49 -5.60 -3.25 -9.19
CA LEU A 49 -4.46 -3.90 -9.87
C LEU A 49 -3.44 -4.36 -8.83
N ASN A 50 -3.21 -5.68 -8.77
CA ASN A 50 -2.13 -6.27 -8.00
C ASN A 50 -1.04 -6.82 -8.93
N LEU A 51 0.15 -6.23 -8.85
CA LEU A 51 1.37 -6.61 -9.58
C LEU A 51 2.51 -6.94 -8.61
N SER A 52 2.22 -7.24 -7.36
CA SER A 52 3.23 -7.54 -6.33
C SER A 52 4.06 -8.77 -6.68
N ASN A 53 5.24 -8.87 -6.07
CA ASN A 53 6.15 -10.02 -6.24
C ASN A 53 6.52 -10.31 -7.71
N ASN A 54 6.86 -9.26 -8.47
CA ASN A 54 7.27 -9.35 -9.88
C ASN A 54 8.68 -8.78 -10.09
N LYS A 55 9.08 -8.54 -11.33
CA LYS A 55 10.39 -8.01 -11.71
C LYS A 55 10.28 -6.66 -12.43
N ILE A 56 9.21 -5.92 -12.15
CA ILE A 56 8.90 -4.67 -12.83
C ILE A 56 9.91 -3.60 -12.38
N SER A 57 10.59 -2.98 -13.35
CA SER A 57 11.50 -1.85 -13.11
C SER A 57 10.94 -0.52 -13.66
N SER A 58 10.00 -0.59 -14.58
CA SER A 58 9.35 0.58 -15.20
C SER A 58 7.84 0.46 -15.15
N ILE A 59 7.19 1.52 -14.74
CA ILE A 59 5.73 1.64 -14.62
C ILE A 59 5.10 2.39 -15.80
N ASN A 60 5.87 2.57 -16.89
CA ASN A 60 5.38 3.21 -18.10
C ASN A 60 4.16 2.47 -18.64
N GLY A 61 3.09 3.22 -18.91
CA GLY A 61 1.81 2.68 -19.37
C GLY A 61 0.73 2.63 -18.29
N LEU A 62 1.07 2.61 -16.99
CA LEU A 62 0.05 2.71 -15.93
C LEU A 62 -0.72 4.03 -15.94
N ASN A 63 -0.16 5.06 -16.55
CA ASN A 63 -0.81 6.37 -16.72
C ASN A 63 -2.14 6.32 -17.51
N ASN A 64 -2.39 5.26 -18.27
CA ASN A 64 -3.65 5.06 -18.98
C ASN A 64 -4.80 4.56 -18.07
N LEU A 65 -4.46 4.08 -16.86
CA LEU A 65 -5.41 3.44 -15.95
C LEU A 65 -6.07 4.48 -15.02
N SER A 66 -6.74 5.47 -15.61
CA SER A 66 -7.28 6.64 -14.88
C SER A 66 -8.36 6.29 -13.83
N GLN A 67 -8.99 5.12 -13.93
CA GLN A 67 -10.00 4.65 -12.98
C GLN A 67 -9.41 3.95 -11.74
N LEU A 68 -8.08 3.77 -11.70
CA LEU A 68 -7.43 2.97 -10.69
C LEU A 68 -7.57 3.59 -9.28
N VAL A 69 -8.05 2.79 -8.35
CA VAL A 69 -8.25 3.14 -6.93
C VAL A 69 -7.24 2.44 -6.04
N PHE A 70 -6.93 1.19 -6.34
CA PHE A 70 -5.95 0.37 -5.63
C PHE A 70 -4.85 -0.10 -6.57
N LEU A 71 -3.59 0.12 -6.18
CA LEU A 71 -2.42 -0.34 -6.90
C LEU A 71 -1.40 -0.95 -5.95
N ASP A 72 -1.12 -2.25 -6.14
CA ASP A 72 -0.05 -2.95 -5.45
C ASP A 72 1.11 -3.21 -6.41
N LEU A 73 2.25 -2.60 -6.13
CA LEU A 73 3.52 -2.75 -6.84
C LEU A 73 4.62 -3.24 -5.89
N SER A 74 4.27 -3.75 -4.72
CA SER A 74 5.24 -4.21 -3.72
C SER A 74 6.12 -5.34 -4.24
N PHE A 75 7.34 -5.46 -3.69
CA PHE A 75 8.32 -6.48 -4.09
C PHE A 75 8.57 -6.53 -5.60
N ASN A 76 9.00 -5.39 -6.16
CA ASN A 76 9.42 -5.22 -7.54
C ASN A 76 10.82 -4.56 -7.58
N ASN A 77 11.26 -4.11 -8.76
CA ASN A 77 12.56 -3.47 -8.97
C ASN A 77 12.41 -1.98 -9.35
N ILE A 78 11.35 -1.33 -8.85
CA ILE A 78 10.99 0.04 -9.24
C ILE A 78 11.91 1.03 -8.51
N SER A 79 12.53 1.93 -9.26
CA SER A 79 13.38 3.01 -8.72
C SER A 79 12.75 4.39 -8.81
N SER A 80 11.76 4.60 -9.70
CA SER A 80 10.99 5.83 -9.81
C SER A 80 9.51 5.52 -9.98
N ILE A 81 8.68 6.35 -9.36
CA ILE A 81 7.22 6.29 -9.48
C ILE A 81 6.66 7.45 -10.32
N ASP A 82 7.53 8.14 -11.07
CA ASP A 82 7.09 9.17 -12.00
C ASP A 82 6.12 8.59 -13.04
N GLY A 83 5.04 9.30 -13.28
CA GLY A 83 3.94 8.83 -14.12
C GLY A 83 2.71 8.36 -13.33
N LEU A 84 2.83 8.05 -12.02
CA LEU A 84 1.65 7.76 -11.21
C LEU A 84 0.86 9.01 -10.79
N GLU A 85 1.45 10.20 -10.92
CA GLU A 85 0.82 11.48 -10.54
C GLU A 85 -0.43 11.84 -11.35
N VAL A 86 -0.72 11.10 -12.41
CA VAL A 86 -1.93 11.25 -13.24
C VAL A 86 -3.09 10.37 -12.78
N LEU A 87 -2.85 9.41 -11.88
CA LEU A 87 -3.86 8.48 -11.37
C LEU A 87 -4.70 9.15 -10.26
N LEU A 88 -5.50 10.15 -10.65
CA LEU A 88 -6.19 11.05 -9.72
C LEU A 88 -7.24 10.37 -8.82
N ASN A 89 -7.67 9.15 -9.17
CA ASN A 89 -8.61 8.34 -8.40
C ASN A 89 -7.93 7.42 -7.38
N LEU A 90 -6.57 7.34 -7.42
CA LEU A 90 -5.82 6.41 -6.58
C LEU A 90 -5.99 6.77 -5.09
N LYS A 91 -6.38 5.77 -4.31
CA LYS A 91 -6.54 5.87 -2.85
C LYS A 91 -5.50 5.05 -2.09
N HIS A 92 -5.17 3.88 -2.60
CA HIS A 92 -4.26 2.95 -1.93
C HIS A 92 -3.11 2.59 -2.86
N LEU A 93 -1.88 2.81 -2.39
CA LEU A 93 -0.65 2.54 -3.14
C LEU A 93 0.33 1.77 -2.27
N LYS A 94 0.67 0.53 -2.67
CA LYS A 94 1.70 -0.28 -2.01
C LYS A 94 2.95 -0.31 -2.87
N LEU A 95 4.08 0.04 -2.25
CA LEU A 95 5.38 0.19 -2.92
C LEU A 95 6.54 -0.46 -2.15
N HIS A 96 6.29 -1.06 -0.97
CA HIS A 96 7.35 -1.65 -0.15
C HIS A 96 8.12 -2.74 -0.91
N GLY A 97 9.39 -2.97 -0.52
CA GLY A 97 10.24 -3.94 -1.21
C GLY A 97 10.64 -3.53 -2.64
N ASN A 98 10.82 -2.23 -2.88
CA ASN A 98 11.32 -1.66 -4.14
C ASN A 98 12.64 -0.90 -3.94
N ASN A 99 13.11 -0.20 -4.96
CA ASN A 99 14.37 0.56 -4.95
C ASN A 99 14.13 2.08 -5.12
N ILE A 100 12.98 2.58 -4.64
CA ILE A 100 12.62 3.99 -4.78
C ILE A 100 13.56 4.83 -3.93
N ASN A 101 14.24 5.78 -4.57
CA ASN A 101 15.27 6.63 -3.96
C ASN A 101 14.95 8.11 -4.19
N GLY A 102 15.47 8.96 -3.31
CA GLY A 102 15.40 10.41 -3.43
C GLY A 102 14.00 10.99 -3.14
N PRO A 103 13.92 12.33 -3.14
CA PRO A 103 12.66 13.02 -2.89
C PRO A 103 11.67 12.78 -4.03
N LEU A 104 10.41 12.58 -3.68
CA LEU A 104 9.33 12.47 -4.66
C LEU A 104 9.11 13.80 -5.38
N SER A 105 8.78 13.74 -6.66
CA SER A 105 8.42 14.91 -7.44
C SER A 105 7.23 15.65 -6.84
N SER A 106 7.28 16.99 -6.81
CA SER A 106 6.15 17.82 -6.38
C SER A 106 4.85 17.60 -7.18
N LYS A 107 4.94 16.96 -8.35
CA LYS A 107 3.78 16.56 -9.16
C LYS A 107 2.83 15.63 -8.42
N PHE A 108 3.34 14.84 -7.48
CA PHE A 108 2.54 13.93 -6.66
C PHE A 108 1.52 14.62 -5.77
N LYS A 109 1.68 15.92 -5.49
CA LYS A 109 0.66 16.75 -4.82
C LYS A 109 -0.70 16.76 -5.53
N LYS A 110 -0.76 16.30 -6.79
CA LYS A 110 -2.00 16.14 -7.54
C LYS A 110 -2.87 14.97 -7.06
N LEU A 111 -2.30 13.98 -6.38
CA LEU A 111 -3.02 12.82 -5.85
C LEU A 111 -3.83 13.19 -4.61
N LYS A 112 -4.88 13.98 -4.79
CA LYS A 112 -5.71 14.50 -3.69
C LYS A 112 -6.59 13.47 -3.00
N ARG A 113 -6.76 12.28 -3.60
CA ARG A 113 -7.59 11.18 -3.08
C ARG A 113 -6.79 10.09 -2.39
N ILE A 114 -5.46 10.20 -2.36
CA ILE A 114 -4.60 9.18 -1.75
C ILE A 114 -4.84 9.13 -0.24
N GLU A 115 -5.15 7.95 0.26
CA GLU A 115 -5.49 7.71 1.66
C GLU A 115 -4.45 6.83 2.37
N LYS A 116 -3.88 5.87 1.65
CA LYS A 116 -2.87 4.95 2.19
C LYS A 116 -1.70 4.80 1.23
N ILE A 117 -0.48 4.94 1.76
CA ILE A 117 0.76 4.62 1.05
C ILE A 117 1.63 3.74 1.94
N THR A 118 2.29 2.74 1.33
CA THR A 118 3.25 1.88 2.02
C THR A 118 4.55 1.83 1.23
N PHE A 119 5.63 2.41 1.75
CA PHE A 119 6.99 2.33 1.20
C PHE A 119 7.85 1.30 1.93
N GLN A 120 7.48 0.93 3.15
CA GLN A 120 8.12 -0.11 3.95
C GLN A 120 7.07 -0.85 4.77
N ILE A 121 7.40 -2.05 5.22
CA ILE A 121 6.64 -2.76 6.26
C ILE A 121 7.50 -2.71 7.52
N MET A 122 6.93 -2.30 8.63
CA MET A 122 7.53 -2.49 9.93
C MET A 122 7.36 -3.96 10.32
N SER A 123 8.37 -4.77 10.06
CA SER A 123 8.42 -6.15 10.52
C SER A 123 9.10 -6.17 11.88
N PHE A 124 8.39 -6.69 12.89
CA PHE A 124 8.92 -6.87 14.25
C PHE A 124 9.56 -8.25 14.44
N GLU A 125 9.42 -9.12 13.47
CA GLU A 125 10.14 -10.39 13.45
C GLU A 125 11.46 -10.23 12.71
N ASP A 126 12.50 -10.92 13.21
CA ASP A 126 13.87 -10.96 12.67
C ASP A 126 13.96 -11.59 11.26
N ASP A 127 12.94 -11.44 10.42
CA ASP A 127 12.95 -11.84 9.03
C ASP A 127 13.91 -10.94 8.22
N LYS A 128 15.21 -11.10 8.52
CA LYS A 128 16.33 -10.42 7.86
C LYS A 128 16.42 -10.73 6.35
N GLU A 129 15.59 -11.63 5.83
CA GLU A 129 15.71 -12.10 4.45
C GLU A 129 14.97 -11.23 3.42
N LYS A 130 13.99 -10.43 3.81
CA LYS A 130 13.30 -9.54 2.86
C LYS A 130 13.48 -8.08 3.27
N ASN A 131 14.32 -7.35 2.54
CA ASN A 131 14.36 -5.89 2.66
C ASN A 131 13.03 -5.31 2.15
N THR A 132 12.15 -4.97 3.06
CA THR A 132 10.83 -4.42 2.75
C THR A 132 10.84 -2.90 2.59
N SER A 133 11.94 -2.23 3.00
CA SER A 133 12.06 -0.78 2.98
C SER A 133 12.66 -0.28 1.67
N ASN A 134 12.07 0.77 1.13
CA ASN A 134 12.69 1.53 0.05
C ASN A 134 13.82 2.43 0.57
N PRO A 135 14.85 2.77 -0.23
CA PRO A 135 15.90 3.70 0.15
C PRO A 135 15.39 5.07 0.63
N ILE A 136 14.28 5.57 0.07
CA ILE A 136 13.66 6.83 0.47
C ILE A 136 13.27 6.85 1.96
N CYS A 137 12.93 5.71 2.55
CA CYS A 137 12.53 5.61 3.96
C CYS A 137 13.68 5.93 4.94
N LYS A 138 14.95 5.90 4.45
CA LYS A 138 16.16 6.20 5.22
C LYS A 138 16.58 7.66 5.13
N THR A 139 15.83 8.49 4.40
CA THR A 139 16.14 9.92 4.27
C THR A 139 15.66 10.70 5.48
N ASP A 140 16.39 11.73 5.86
CA ASP A 140 16.01 12.61 6.96
C ASP A 140 14.61 13.19 6.73
N ASN A 141 13.81 13.23 7.79
CA ASN A 141 12.43 13.73 7.75
C ASN A 141 11.52 13.01 6.72
N TYR A 142 11.82 11.74 6.35
CA TYR A 142 11.06 10.97 5.39
C TYR A 142 9.55 11.08 5.63
N ARG A 143 9.09 10.71 6.83
CA ARG A 143 7.66 10.69 7.17
C ARG A 143 7.04 12.08 7.07
N LYS A 144 7.68 13.08 7.66
CA LYS A 144 7.25 14.49 7.59
C LYS A 144 7.09 14.95 6.14
N ASN A 145 8.09 14.69 5.31
CA ASN A 145 8.09 15.09 3.88
C ASN A 145 6.94 14.42 3.11
N ILE A 146 6.67 13.14 3.35
CA ILE A 146 5.57 12.42 2.71
C ILE A 146 4.22 12.95 3.19
N LEU A 147 4.02 13.17 4.49
CA LEU A 147 2.78 13.68 5.05
C LEU A 147 2.47 15.11 4.61
N GLU A 148 3.49 15.95 4.44
CA GLU A 148 3.34 17.29 3.86
C GLU A 148 2.97 17.24 2.37
N MET A 149 3.53 16.27 1.64
CA MET A 149 3.24 16.09 0.22
C MET A 149 1.79 15.63 -0.02
N PHE A 150 1.26 14.78 0.85
CA PHE A 150 -0.07 14.18 0.74
C PHE A 150 -0.97 14.56 1.93
N PRO A 151 -1.61 15.76 1.91
CA PRO A 151 -2.45 16.20 3.03
C PRO A 151 -3.67 15.30 3.28
N SER A 152 -4.13 14.56 2.28
CA SER A 152 -5.26 13.61 2.36
C SER A 152 -4.86 12.24 2.92
N LEU A 153 -3.55 11.99 3.11
CA LEU A 153 -3.06 10.70 3.57
C LEU A 153 -3.52 10.44 5.01
N LYS A 154 -4.16 9.31 5.22
CA LYS A 154 -4.64 8.84 6.53
C LYS A 154 -3.66 7.87 7.18
N MET A 155 -2.92 7.11 6.36
CA MET A 155 -2.01 6.08 6.83
C MET A 155 -0.75 6.04 5.98
N LEU A 156 0.42 6.05 6.63
CA LEU A 156 1.74 5.88 6.01
C LEU A 156 2.46 4.72 6.68
N ASP A 157 2.85 3.71 5.88
CA ASP A 157 3.58 2.51 6.35
C ASP A 157 2.88 1.77 7.49
N GLY A 158 1.54 1.70 7.46
CA GLY A 158 0.74 1.09 8.50
C GLY A 158 0.46 1.98 9.71
N ILE A 159 1.10 3.14 9.83
CA ILE A 159 0.90 4.06 10.96
C ILE A 159 -0.10 5.14 10.57
N PRO A 160 -1.19 5.33 11.31
CA PRO A 160 -2.14 6.41 11.14
C PRO A 160 -1.48 7.79 11.29
N ARG A 161 -1.98 8.78 10.53
CA ARG A 161 -1.43 10.14 10.55
C ARG A 161 -1.56 10.84 11.91
N ASP A 162 -2.62 10.60 12.63
CA ASP A 162 -2.88 11.17 13.95
C ASP A 162 -1.97 10.60 15.06
N MET A 163 -1.30 9.48 14.78
CA MET A 163 -0.29 8.90 15.68
C MET A 163 1.10 9.54 15.53
N GLU A 164 1.33 10.38 14.53
CA GLU A 164 2.64 11.00 14.29
C GLU A 164 3.14 11.87 15.45
N ALA A 165 2.24 12.59 16.12
CA ALA A 165 2.61 13.43 17.25
C ALA A 165 3.25 12.64 18.40
N PHE A 166 2.84 11.38 18.59
CA PHE A 166 3.39 10.51 19.62
C PHE A 166 4.77 9.94 19.26
N LEU A 167 5.05 9.77 17.97
CA LEU A 167 6.33 9.23 17.51
C LEU A 167 7.46 10.28 17.52
N ILE A 168 7.11 11.57 17.45
CA ILE A 168 8.09 12.67 17.41
C ILE A 168 8.54 13.07 18.82
N GLU A 169 7.67 12.93 19.84
CA GLU A 169 8.01 13.29 21.22
C GLU A 169 9.01 12.33 21.88
N ASP A 170 9.18 11.11 21.33
CA ASP A 170 10.05 10.07 21.92
C ASP A 170 11.50 10.11 21.43
N GLU A 171 11.87 10.95 20.45
CA GLU A 171 13.27 11.05 20.00
C GLU A 171 14.17 11.79 21.01
N GLU A 172 13.62 12.50 21.99
CA GLU A 172 14.41 13.28 22.95
C GLU A 172 14.50 12.68 24.37
N GLU A 173 13.59 11.76 24.81
CA GLU A 173 13.67 11.16 26.16
C GLU A 173 13.14 9.71 26.23
N ASP A 174 14.05 8.78 26.52
CA ASP A 174 13.83 7.46 27.19
C ASP A 174 13.37 6.25 26.36
N ASN A 175 14.30 5.27 26.24
CA ASN A 175 14.10 3.94 25.61
C ASN A 175 13.02 3.05 26.26
N SER A 176 12.37 3.47 27.35
CA SER A 176 11.38 2.65 28.08
C SER A 176 10.00 2.62 27.43
N LEU A 177 9.68 3.59 26.56
CA LEU A 177 8.39 3.68 25.85
C LEU A 177 8.33 2.79 24.61
N ASN A 178 9.47 2.50 23.98
CA ASN A 178 9.55 1.63 22.81
C ASN A 178 9.10 0.19 23.08
N GLU A 179 9.24 -0.31 24.33
CA GLU A 179 8.73 -1.64 24.72
C GLU A 179 7.20 -1.65 24.91
N LYS A 180 6.58 -0.52 25.24
CA LYS A 180 5.12 -0.43 25.48
C LYS A 180 4.31 -0.17 24.23
N LEU A 181 4.92 0.45 23.22
CA LEU A 181 4.36 0.68 21.89
C LEU A 181 4.73 -0.44 20.92
N ASP A 182 5.12 -1.63 21.43
CA ASP A 182 5.39 -2.80 20.60
C ASP A 182 4.13 -3.12 19.77
N PRO A 183 4.17 -2.94 18.45
CA PRO A 183 3.06 -3.29 17.56
C PRO A 183 2.66 -4.76 17.64
N LYS A 184 3.47 -5.65 18.26
CA LYS A 184 3.05 -7.02 18.57
C LYS A 184 1.81 -7.07 19.46
N ASN A 185 1.54 -6.00 20.22
CA ASN A 185 0.35 -5.89 21.07
C ASN A 185 -0.88 -5.45 20.26
N PHE A 186 -0.72 -5.09 18.99
CA PHE A 186 -1.79 -4.67 18.09
C PHE A 186 -1.88 -5.66 16.92
N ASP A 187 -2.99 -6.39 16.83
CA ASP A 187 -3.25 -7.34 15.74
C ASP A 187 -3.53 -6.57 14.43
N PHE A 188 -2.46 -6.16 13.72
CA PHE A 188 -2.52 -5.47 12.43
C PHE A 188 -2.68 -6.40 11.23
N ASP A 189 -2.90 -7.70 11.43
CA ASP A 189 -3.03 -8.70 10.36
C ASP A 189 -4.37 -8.60 9.59
N PHE A 190 -4.86 -7.37 9.49
CA PHE A 190 -6.15 -7.09 8.83
C PHE A 190 -6.09 -7.28 7.31
N GLU A 191 -4.94 -6.98 6.69
CA GLU A 191 -4.82 -7.05 5.22
C GLU A 191 -4.66 -8.48 4.69
N ASN A 192 -4.17 -9.43 5.50
CA ASN A 192 -3.98 -10.82 5.09
C ASN A 192 -5.25 -11.68 5.20
N LYS A 193 -6.28 -11.22 5.90
CA LYS A 193 -7.54 -11.95 6.06
C LYS A 193 -8.55 -11.72 4.95
N ILE A 194 -8.38 -10.68 4.13
CA ILE A 194 -9.23 -10.45 2.96
C ILE A 194 -8.60 -11.15 1.77
N LYS A 195 -8.79 -12.47 1.67
CA LYS A 195 -8.53 -13.22 0.45
C LYS A 195 -9.71 -13.00 -0.49
N PHE A 196 -9.53 -12.17 -1.51
CA PHE A 196 -10.45 -12.13 -2.63
C PHE A 196 -10.19 -13.31 -3.55
N GLU A 197 -11.09 -14.28 -3.59
CA GLU A 197 -11.09 -15.28 -4.65
C GLU A 197 -11.40 -14.56 -5.99
N PRO A 198 -10.66 -14.86 -7.08
CA PRO A 198 -10.69 -14.05 -8.31
C PRO A 198 -12.03 -14.06 -9.06
N ASN A 199 -13.04 -14.81 -8.64
CA ASN A 199 -14.31 -15.02 -9.35
C ASN A 199 -15.55 -14.86 -8.49
N GLU A 200 -15.46 -14.47 -7.22
CA GLU A 200 -16.65 -14.21 -6.41
C GLU A 200 -17.18 -12.80 -6.68
N ILE A 201 -18.45 -12.73 -7.07
CA ILE A 201 -19.22 -11.48 -7.03
C ILE A 201 -19.48 -11.21 -5.56
N ILE A 202 -18.70 -10.30 -4.98
CA ILE A 202 -18.88 -9.86 -3.59
C ILE A 202 -20.27 -9.22 -3.51
N SER A 203 -21.14 -9.80 -2.71
CA SER A 203 -22.49 -9.24 -2.49
C SER A 203 -22.39 -7.93 -1.69
N ASP A 204 -23.40 -7.07 -1.81
CA ASP A 204 -23.49 -5.85 -0.99
C ASP A 204 -23.51 -6.17 0.51
N GLU A 205 -24.03 -7.34 0.91
CA GLU A 205 -24.02 -7.83 2.28
C GLU A 205 -22.61 -8.17 2.77
N ASP A 206 -21.77 -8.79 1.92
CA ASP A 206 -20.37 -9.07 2.24
C ASP A 206 -19.57 -7.78 2.40
N ILE A 207 -19.81 -6.79 1.54
CA ILE A 207 -19.21 -5.45 1.64
C ILE A 207 -19.62 -4.76 2.94
N GLN A 208 -20.88 -4.87 3.34
CA GLN A 208 -21.36 -4.31 4.61
C GLN A 208 -20.76 -5.05 5.81
N GLY A 209 -20.63 -6.37 5.75
CA GLY A 209 -19.95 -7.19 6.77
C GLY A 209 -18.48 -6.81 6.94
N ILE A 210 -17.78 -6.61 5.83
CA ILE A 210 -16.37 -6.15 5.83
C ILE A 210 -16.25 -4.74 6.43
N LYS A 211 -17.13 -3.80 6.03
CA LYS A 211 -17.14 -2.44 6.59
C LYS A 211 -17.37 -2.45 8.09
N LYS A 212 -18.34 -3.22 8.56
CA LYS A 212 -18.66 -3.34 10.00
C LYS A 212 -17.46 -3.91 10.78
N ASN A 213 -16.82 -4.94 10.27
CA ASN A 213 -15.63 -5.54 10.91
C ASN A 213 -14.46 -4.53 10.97
N ILE A 214 -14.27 -3.72 9.92
CA ILE A 214 -13.30 -2.63 9.90
C ILE A 214 -13.61 -1.58 10.97
N GLU A 215 -14.87 -1.16 11.07
CA GLU A 215 -15.32 -0.17 12.05
C GLU A 215 -15.16 -0.68 13.49
N GLU A 216 -15.50 -1.94 13.74
CA GLU A 216 -15.34 -2.58 15.06
C GLU A 216 -13.86 -2.66 15.49
N LYS A 217 -12.97 -3.11 14.60
CA LYS A 217 -11.52 -3.17 14.88
C LYS A 217 -10.89 -1.79 15.02
N TYR A 218 -11.35 -0.82 14.24
CA TYR A 218 -10.92 0.56 14.39
C TYR A 218 -11.35 1.14 15.75
N ALA A 219 -12.56 0.83 16.20
CA ALA A 219 -13.05 1.24 17.52
C ALA A 219 -12.28 0.55 18.68
N GLU A 220 -11.88 -0.71 18.52
CA GLU A 220 -11.01 -1.41 19.47
C GLU A 220 -9.64 -0.75 19.58
N PHE A 221 -9.05 -0.42 18.43
CA PHE A 221 -7.79 0.28 18.35
C PHE A 221 -7.83 1.66 19.03
N GLN A 222 -8.89 2.45 18.74
CA GLN A 222 -9.08 3.76 19.39
C GLN A 222 -9.22 3.63 20.91
N ARG A 223 -9.91 2.59 21.42
CA ARG A 223 -9.98 2.32 22.87
C ARG A 223 -8.62 2.01 23.46
N GLY A 224 -7.81 1.18 22.79
CA GLY A 224 -6.44 0.89 23.24
C GLY A 224 -5.57 2.14 23.32
N ILE A 225 -5.70 3.07 22.38
CA ILE A 225 -5.00 4.37 22.42
C ILE A 225 -5.46 5.21 23.61
N GLU A 226 -6.76 5.30 23.87
CA GLU A 226 -7.28 6.09 25.01
C GLU A 226 -6.86 5.48 26.35
N GLU A 227 -6.80 4.16 26.47
CA GLU A 227 -6.29 3.46 27.66
C GLU A 227 -4.79 3.74 27.86
N LEU A 228 -3.98 3.73 26.80
CA LEU A 228 -2.57 4.10 26.86
C LEU A 228 -2.38 5.57 27.26
N LYS A 229 -3.15 6.49 26.71
CA LYS A 229 -3.14 7.91 27.12
C LYS A 229 -3.50 8.10 28.57
N ALA A 230 -4.49 7.35 29.08
CA ALA A 230 -4.88 7.40 30.49
C ALA A 230 -3.75 6.90 31.38
N SER A 231 -3.13 5.77 31.05
CA SER A 231 -2.00 5.22 31.80
C SER A 231 -0.79 6.16 31.83
N LEU A 232 -0.50 6.84 30.73
CA LEU A 232 0.59 7.84 30.64
C LEU A 232 0.31 9.10 31.48
N LYS A 233 -0.97 9.49 31.67
CA LYS A 233 -1.35 10.61 32.53
C LYS A 233 -1.21 10.28 34.01
N GLU A 234 -1.40 9.01 34.40
CA GLU A 234 -1.26 8.56 35.77
C GLU A 234 0.21 8.37 36.22
N MET A 235 1.13 8.33 35.21
CA MET A 235 2.58 8.19 35.48
C MET A 235 3.32 9.53 35.57
N LYS A 236 2.65 10.67 35.33
CA LYS A 236 3.18 12.02 35.52
C LYS A 236 2.69 12.62 36.81
#